data_d0eb574dd8f98dcde2bfa248e955c054
#
_entry.id   d0eb574dd8f98dcde2bfa248e955c054
#
_cell.length_a   1.000
_cell.length_b   1.000
_cell.length_c   1.000
_cell.angle_alpha   90.00
_cell.angle_beta   90.00
_cell.angle_gamma   90.00
#
_symmetry.space_group_name_H-M   'P 1'
#
loop_
_entity.id
_entity.type
_entity.pdbx_description
1 polymer ?
#
loop_
_entity_poly.entity_id
_entity_poly.type
_entity_poly.pdbx_seq_one_letter_code
_entity_poly.pdbx_strand_id
1 'polypeptide(L)' 'MEKKELARFTVRVLSANNGSWQGEVYVGDETFAFQSELQLLKRLYEKFPQIEPDAAWTENFHR' A
#
# COMPACT_ATOMS: atom_id res chain seq x y z
N MET A 1 15.39 22.39 -2.26
CA MET A 1 15.35 21.23 -3.15
C MET A 1 13.93 20.75 -3.28
N GLU A 2 13.50 20.55 -4.50
CA GLU A 2 12.13 20.12 -4.74
C GLU A 2 12.02 18.61 -4.65
N LYS A 3 10.90 18.16 -4.10
CA LYS A 3 10.62 16.73 -4.04
C LYS A 3 9.64 16.38 -5.14
N LYS A 4 9.99 15.33 -5.87
CA LYS A 4 9.09 14.84 -6.89
C LYS A 4 8.09 13.89 -6.28
N GLU A 5 6.85 14.00 -6.75
CA GLU A 5 5.83 13.07 -6.33
C GLU A 5 6.01 11.76 -7.07
N LEU A 6 6.21 10.69 -6.33
CA LEU A 6 6.41 9.37 -6.93
C LEU A 6 5.11 8.62 -7.11
N ALA A 7 4.13 8.91 -6.28
CA ALA A 7 2.84 8.23 -6.35
C ALA A 7 1.82 9.05 -5.57
N ARG A 8 0.56 8.91 -5.96
CA ARG A 8 -0.53 9.57 -5.24
C ARG A 8 -1.70 8.61 -5.16
N PHE A 9 -2.20 8.43 -3.97
CA PHE A 9 -3.35 7.56 -3.75
C PHE A 9 -4.05 7.97 -2.47
N THR A 10 -5.30 7.55 -2.35
CA THR A 10 -6.10 7.81 -1.16
C THR A 10 -6.46 6.48 -0.52
N VAL A 11 -6.34 6.40 0.79
CA VAL A 11 -6.66 5.19 1.52
C VAL A 11 -7.81 5.45 2.47
N ARG A 12 -8.84 4.61 2.41
CA ARG A 12 -9.92 4.62 3.37
C ARG A 12 -9.81 3.39 4.24
N VAL A 13 -9.68 3.57 5.53
CA VAL A 13 -9.67 2.44 6.45
C VAL A 13 -11.08 2.31 7.00
N LEU A 14 -11.73 1.20 6.68
CA LEU A 14 -13.13 1.01 7.04
C LEU A 14 -13.30 0.21 8.32
N SER A 15 -12.31 -0.60 8.68
CA SER A 15 -12.36 -1.31 9.93
C SER A 15 -10.94 -1.69 10.34
N ALA A 16 -10.80 -2.03 11.61
CA ALA A 16 -9.49 -2.39 12.15
C ALA A 16 -9.68 -3.53 13.13
N ASN A 17 -10.13 -4.65 12.62
CA ASN A 17 -10.40 -5.82 13.42
C ASN A 17 -9.15 -6.65 13.65
N ASN A 18 -8.95 -7.10 14.89
CA ASN A 18 -7.83 -7.96 15.22
C ASN A 18 -6.48 -7.35 14.84
N GLY A 19 -6.42 -6.03 14.90
CA GLY A 19 -5.17 -5.35 14.60
C GLY A 19 -4.87 -5.23 13.11
N SER A 20 -5.80 -5.61 12.25
CA SER A 20 -5.61 -5.50 10.81
C SER A 20 -6.53 -4.46 10.23
N TRP A 21 -5.99 -3.62 9.36
CA TRP A 21 -6.79 -2.64 8.66
C TRP A 21 -7.48 -3.27 7.46
N GLN A 22 -8.72 -2.91 7.27
CA GLN A 22 -9.46 -3.30 6.08
C GLN A 22 -10.07 -2.06 5.48
N GLY A 23 -10.01 -1.95 4.16
CA GLY A 23 -10.53 -0.77 3.53
C GLY A 23 -10.32 -0.77 2.04
N GLU A 24 -10.17 0.43 1.49
CA GLU A 24 -10.07 0.62 0.05
C GLU A 24 -9.00 1.63 -0.28
N VAL A 25 -8.40 1.45 -1.46
CA VAL A 25 -7.41 2.38 -1.98
C VAL A 25 -7.94 2.92 -3.30
N TYR A 26 -7.84 4.21 -3.48
CA TYR A 26 -8.26 4.89 -4.69
C TYR A 26 -7.03 5.43 -5.40
N VAL A 27 -6.81 4.98 -6.62
CA VAL A 27 -5.69 5.41 -7.45
C VAL A 27 -6.24 5.86 -8.78
N GLY A 28 -6.32 7.19 -8.97
CA GLY A 28 -6.95 7.70 -10.17
C GLY A 28 -8.37 7.20 -10.29
N ASP A 29 -8.65 6.47 -11.36
CA ASP A 29 -9.98 5.92 -11.60
C ASP A 29 -10.15 4.52 -11.04
N GLU A 30 -9.10 3.96 -10.45
CA GLU A 30 -9.13 2.59 -9.98
C GLU A 30 -9.36 2.54 -8.49
N THR A 31 -10.03 1.49 -8.07
CA THR A 31 -10.28 1.24 -6.65
C THR A 31 -10.03 -0.24 -6.39
N PHE A 32 -9.33 -0.52 -5.30
CA PHE A 32 -9.18 -1.91 -4.90
C PHE A 32 -9.23 -2.00 -3.40
N ALA A 33 -9.66 -3.17 -2.92
CA ALA A 33 -9.82 -3.41 -1.50
C ALA A 33 -8.59 -4.08 -0.92
N PHE A 34 -8.39 -3.90 0.37
CA PHE A 34 -7.34 -4.61 1.09
C PHE A 34 -7.89 -5.10 2.42
N GLN A 35 -7.34 -6.19 2.92
CA GLN A 35 -7.81 -6.80 4.15
C GLN A 35 -6.74 -6.84 5.23
N SER A 36 -5.59 -6.23 4.99
CA SER A 36 -4.54 -6.09 5.96
C SER A 36 -3.56 -5.05 5.47
N GLU A 37 -2.78 -4.52 6.40
CA GLU A 37 -1.74 -3.53 6.04
C GLU A 37 -0.77 -4.12 5.04
N LEU A 38 -0.42 -5.38 5.22
CA LEU A 38 0.52 -6.03 4.33
C LEU A 38 -0.05 -6.16 2.92
N GLN A 39 -1.33 -6.50 2.82
CA GLN A 39 -1.97 -6.58 1.52
C GLN A 39 -2.02 -5.21 0.87
N LEU A 40 -2.28 -4.17 1.66
CA LEU A 40 -2.27 -2.81 1.14
C LEU A 40 -0.92 -2.47 0.54
N LEU A 41 0.17 -2.76 1.26
CA LEU A 41 1.50 -2.46 0.77
C LEU A 41 1.81 -3.23 -0.51
N LYS A 42 1.44 -4.50 -0.54
CA LYS A 42 1.67 -5.31 -1.74
C LYS A 42 0.98 -4.72 -2.95
N ARG A 43 -0.27 -4.32 -2.78
CA ARG A 43 -1.04 -3.74 -3.88
C ARG A 43 -0.40 -2.44 -4.37
N LEU A 44 0.02 -1.61 -3.42
CA LEU A 44 0.63 -0.34 -3.77
C LEU A 44 1.95 -0.53 -4.52
N TYR A 45 2.75 -1.50 -4.09
CA TYR A 45 4.02 -1.76 -4.77
C TYR A 45 3.81 -2.34 -6.16
N GLU A 46 2.74 -3.12 -6.35
CA GLU A 46 2.42 -3.61 -7.68
C GLU A 46 2.01 -2.47 -8.60
N LYS A 47 1.28 -1.50 -8.05
CA LYS A 47 0.81 -0.37 -8.83
C LYS A 47 1.91 0.65 -9.06
N PHE A 48 2.77 0.84 -8.07
CA PHE A 48 3.82 1.85 -8.09
C PHE A 48 5.15 1.20 -7.76
N PRO A 49 5.76 0.49 -8.73
CA PRO A 49 7.05 -0.15 -8.44
C PRO A 49 8.12 0.83 -8.00
N GLN A 50 7.97 2.08 -8.38
CA GLN A 50 8.98 3.09 -8.08
C GLN A 50 9.08 3.42 -6.59
N ILE A 51 8.07 3.01 -5.79
CA ILE A 51 8.13 3.25 -4.35
C ILE A 51 8.48 1.99 -3.57
N GLU A 52 8.73 0.89 -4.26
CA GLU A 52 9.05 -0.36 -3.60
C GLU A 52 10.46 -0.31 -3.04
N PRO A 53 10.65 -0.62 -1.76
CA PRO A 53 12.00 -0.63 -1.19
C PRO A 53 12.80 -1.83 -1.62
N ASP A 54 14.02 -1.93 -1.09
CA ASP A 54 14.94 -3.02 -1.42
C ASP A 54 14.37 -4.37 -1.06
N ALA A 55 14.91 -5.41 -1.72
CA ALA A 55 14.48 -6.77 -1.44
C ALA A 55 14.74 -7.18 0.00
N ALA A 56 15.72 -6.58 0.64
CA ALA A 56 16.04 -6.94 2.03
C ALA A 56 14.89 -6.68 2.97
N TRP A 57 14.18 -5.58 2.77
CA TRP A 57 13.04 -5.28 3.63
C TRP A 57 11.89 -6.25 3.37
N THR A 58 11.77 -6.69 2.13
CA THR A 58 10.74 -7.64 1.78
C THR A 58 10.92 -8.95 2.50
N GLU A 59 12.15 -9.38 2.65
CA GLU A 59 12.43 -10.61 3.39
C GLU A 59 11.99 -10.50 4.84
N ASN A 60 12.14 -9.34 5.42
CA ASN A 60 11.73 -9.15 6.80
C ASN A 60 10.22 -9.25 6.97
N PHE A 61 9.48 -8.96 5.94
CA PHE A 61 8.04 -9.04 5.99
C PHE A 61 7.49 -10.44 5.80
N HIS A 62 8.30 -11.33 5.29
CA HIS A 62 7.85 -12.68 4.95
C HIS A 62 8.03 -13.68 6.08
N ARG A 63 8.17 -13.19 7.23
CA ARG A 63 8.33 -14.06 8.37
C ARG A 63 7.09 -14.77 8.79
#